data_0d753bdd52f691c931514aa2c37c6737
#
_entry.id   0d753bdd52f691c931514aa2c37c6737
#
_cell.length_a   1.000
_cell.length_b   1.000
_cell.length_c   1.000
_cell.angle_alpha   90.00
_cell.angle_beta   90.00
_cell.angle_gamma   90.00
#
_symmetry.space_group_name_H-M   'P 1'
#
loop_
_entity.id
_entity.type
_entity.pdbx_description
1 polymer ?
#
loop_
_entity_poly.entity_id
_entity_poly.type
_entity_poly.pdbx_seq_one_letter_code
_entity_poly.pdbx_strand_id
1 'polypeptide(L)'
;MSQKLLPLSRLHSINNFNFFFQNTKRSLQLNQNFINNQFLSRKILVPTFKSVHSHSSTNNGNHNPSSVIENVASKVLTCQDADAKSSQSFDDTSKIPFKFTPKSPSVPSKSIKAKATLKEEIKSYIKLTKPNLTMLVTLSCICSYAISPLSVSVQELMFLTAGTALCSGAANAINMGREPDFDRQMPRTVGRPIVRGLITPNQAYNFAAIIGSIGCTMLWFGVNPIVSLLGFFNIVLYAWIYTSMKRKSIINTWVGAIVGAIPPLMGWAASSSLLHPGAWCLAGLLYAWQFPHFNALSHNIAQQYKSAGYVMAAAENPKLNARVALRYSILMFPLCFGLSYFGITDWVFPFDSAIANGWLTYLAFQFWQQQQRNHGNGSGPSKQGIALAGVHAKKLFWCSVWHLPAVLILAMLHKKDQWNRLYNYLSF
;
A
#
# COMPACT_ATOMS: atom_id res chain seq x y z
N MET A 1 -49.11 -25.03 -27.96
CA MET A 1 -48.50 -25.62 -26.73
C MET A 1 -47.11 -26.15 -27.08
N SER A 2 -46.07 -25.45 -26.72
CA SER A 2 -44.73 -26.01 -26.57
C SER A 2 -43.89 -25.04 -25.74
N GLN A 3 -43.73 -25.35 -24.45
CA GLN A 3 -42.86 -24.62 -23.54
C GLN A 3 -41.42 -25.00 -23.85
N LYS A 4 -40.58 -24.03 -24.22
CA LYS A 4 -39.12 -24.18 -24.28
C LYS A 4 -38.52 -23.89 -22.89
N LEU A 5 -38.00 -24.93 -22.25
CA LEU A 5 -37.21 -24.89 -21.04
C LEU A 5 -35.87 -24.15 -21.31
N LEU A 6 -35.55 -23.18 -20.47
CA LEU A 6 -34.27 -22.44 -20.46
C LEU A 6 -33.16 -23.34 -19.89
N PRO A 7 -31.91 -23.29 -20.41
CA PRO A 7 -30.84 -24.16 -19.97
C PRO A 7 -30.24 -23.71 -18.60
N LEU A 8 -29.96 -24.69 -17.77
CA LEU A 8 -29.44 -24.63 -16.41
C LEU A 8 -28.03 -23.97 -16.27
N SER A 9 -27.43 -23.49 -17.35
CA SER A 9 -26.09 -22.89 -17.34
C SER A 9 -26.01 -21.47 -16.72
N ARG A 10 -27.14 -20.78 -16.51
CA ARG A 10 -27.15 -19.42 -15.90
C ARG A 10 -27.09 -19.41 -14.37
N LEU A 11 -27.41 -20.51 -13.70
CA LEU A 11 -27.39 -20.59 -12.24
C LEU A 11 -25.97 -20.75 -11.66
N HIS A 12 -25.03 -21.29 -12.44
CA HIS A 12 -23.64 -21.46 -11.99
C HIS A 12 -22.83 -20.15 -11.95
N SER A 13 -23.18 -19.18 -12.80
CA SER A 13 -22.49 -17.87 -12.86
C SER A 13 -22.80 -16.97 -11.64
N ILE A 14 -24.02 -17.04 -11.12
CA ILE A 14 -24.46 -16.19 -9.99
C ILE A 14 -23.86 -16.68 -8.66
N ASN A 15 -23.69 -17.99 -8.49
CA ASN A 15 -23.07 -18.55 -7.30
C ASN A 15 -21.57 -18.25 -7.20
N ASN A 16 -20.87 -18.21 -8.32
CA ASN A 16 -19.44 -17.83 -8.34
C ASN A 16 -19.24 -16.33 -8.04
N PHE A 17 -20.16 -15.47 -8.43
CA PHE A 17 -20.10 -14.03 -8.14
C PHE A 17 -20.34 -13.76 -6.65
N ASN A 18 -21.28 -14.43 -6.02
CA ASN A 18 -21.52 -14.34 -4.57
C ASN A 18 -20.37 -14.91 -3.73
N PHE A 19 -19.73 -15.99 -4.18
CA PHE A 19 -18.53 -16.56 -3.54
C PHE A 19 -17.35 -15.59 -3.60
N PHE A 20 -17.17 -14.88 -4.71
CA PHE A 20 -16.13 -13.86 -4.85
C PHE A 20 -16.38 -12.67 -3.91
N PHE A 21 -17.62 -12.19 -3.82
CA PHE A 21 -18.00 -11.09 -2.93
C PHE A 21 -17.87 -11.45 -1.44
N GLN A 22 -18.23 -12.67 -1.06
CA GLN A 22 -18.07 -13.14 0.31
C GLN A 22 -16.60 -13.29 0.71
N ASN A 23 -15.74 -13.78 -0.18
CA ASN A 23 -14.30 -13.88 0.09
C ASN A 23 -13.63 -12.51 0.16
N THR A 24 -14.07 -11.55 -0.62
CA THR A 24 -13.57 -10.15 -0.55
C THR A 24 -14.02 -9.49 0.77
N LYS A 25 -15.26 -9.69 1.20
CA LYS A 25 -15.76 -9.25 2.51
C LYS A 25 -15.00 -9.89 3.68
N ARG A 26 -14.73 -11.19 3.61
CA ARG A 26 -13.96 -11.92 4.63
C ARG A 26 -12.51 -11.45 4.69
N SER A 27 -11.87 -11.18 3.57
CA SER A 27 -10.52 -10.60 3.50
C SER A 27 -10.47 -9.18 4.06
N LEU A 28 -11.52 -8.38 3.82
CA LEU A 28 -11.67 -7.03 4.37
C LEU A 28 -11.91 -7.05 5.89
N GLN A 29 -12.73 -7.99 6.40
CA GLN A 29 -12.95 -8.16 7.83
C GLN A 29 -11.70 -8.66 8.57
N LEU A 30 -10.95 -9.59 8.00
CA LEU A 30 -9.68 -10.06 8.57
C LEU A 30 -8.64 -8.95 8.64
N ASN A 31 -8.62 -8.06 7.63
CA ASN A 31 -7.74 -6.89 7.64
C ASN A 31 -8.20 -5.83 8.65
N GLN A 32 -9.51 -5.63 8.83
CA GLN A 32 -10.04 -4.76 9.87
C GLN A 32 -9.77 -5.27 11.29
N ASN A 33 -9.93 -6.57 11.50
CA ASN A 33 -9.63 -7.21 12.80
C ASN A 33 -8.14 -7.16 13.12
N PHE A 34 -7.27 -7.31 12.12
CA PHE A 34 -5.82 -7.17 12.29
C PHE A 34 -5.42 -5.74 12.66
N ILE A 35 -6.03 -4.74 12.03
CA ILE A 35 -5.80 -3.32 12.33
C ILE A 35 -6.38 -2.95 13.71
N ASN A 36 -7.57 -3.45 14.07
CA ASN A 36 -8.20 -3.18 15.36
C ASN A 36 -7.44 -3.85 16.52
N ASN A 37 -6.93 -5.07 16.36
CA ASN A 37 -6.13 -5.75 17.38
C ASN A 37 -4.78 -5.07 17.63
N GLN A 38 -4.19 -4.40 16.65
CA GLN A 38 -3.00 -3.57 16.89
C GLN A 38 -3.30 -2.29 17.69
N PHE A 39 -4.56 -1.80 17.66
CA PHE A 39 -4.98 -0.66 18.48
C PHE A 39 -5.39 -1.06 19.90
N LEU A 40 -5.90 -2.27 20.12
CA LEU A 40 -6.29 -2.77 21.46
C LEU A 40 -5.10 -3.16 22.32
N SER A 41 -3.99 -3.62 21.75
CA SER A 41 -2.77 -3.97 22.48
C SER A 41 -2.02 -2.75 23.08
N ARG A 42 -2.43 -1.53 22.81
CA ARG A 42 -1.86 -0.30 23.38
C ARG A 42 -2.69 0.31 24.51
N LYS A 43 -3.76 -0.35 24.97
CA LYS A 43 -4.65 0.17 26.06
C LYS A 43 -4.36 -0.35 27.45
N ILE A 44 -3.25 -1.04 27.68
CA ILE A 44 -2.87 -1.49 29.03
C ILE A 44 -1.63 -0.70 29.47
N LEU A 45 -1.83 0.42 30.12
CA LEU A 45 -1.05 1.02 31.20
C LEU A 45 -1.42 2.52 31.34
N VAL A 46 -2.58 2.76 31.93
CA VAL A 46 -2.86 4.04 32.58
C VAL A 46 -3.23 3.70 34.04
N PRO A 47 -2.46 4.16 35.03
CA PRO A 47 -2.88 3.97 36.44
C PRO A 47 -4.10 4.82 36.72
N THR A 48 -5.16 4.18 37.17
CA THR A 48 -6.36 4.82 37.69
C THR A 48 -6.06 5.52 39.02
N PHE A 49 -6.05 6.85 39.01
CA PHE A 49 -6.16 7.61 40.23
C PHE A 49 -7.60 7.51 40.77
N LYS A 50 -7.78 6.85 41.92
CA LYS A 50 -9.01 6.87 42.66
C LYS A 50 -9.24 8.27 43.24
N SER A 51 -10.37 8.88 42.93
CA SER A 51 -10.87 10.07 43.62
C SER A 51 -11.26 9.71 45.04
N VAL A 52 -10.66 10.36 46.02
CA VAL A 52 -11.07 10.33 47.41
C VAL A 52 -12.02 11.50 47.61
N HIS A 53 -13.31 11.21 47.90
CA HIS A 53 -14.24 12.18 48.45
C HIS A 53 -13.85 12.47 49.89
N SER A 54 -13.61 13.73 50.22
CA SER A 54 -13.52 14.20 51.59
C SER A 54 -14.62 15.26 51.87
N HIS A 55 -15.35 15.01 52.94
CA HIS A 55 -16.38 15.88 53.50
C HIS A 55 -15.83 17.25 53.87
N SER A 56 -16.69 18.26 53.69
CA SER A 56 -16.53 19.62 54.13
C SER A 56 -16.57 19.73 55.66
N SER A 57 -15.62 20.45 56.23
CA SER A 57 -15.86 21.26 57.42
C SER A 57 -15.07 22.56 57.33
N THR A 58 -15.79 23.64 57.57
CA THR A 58 -15.36 25.03 57.61
C THR A 58 -14.30 25.29 58.67
N ASN A 59 -13.20 25.95 58.29
CA ASN A 59 -12.59 26.96 59.18
C ASN A 59 -11.74 27.97 58.39
N ASN A 60 -11.94 29.23 58.73
CA ASN A 60 -11.26 30.41 58.22
C ASN A 60 -9.77 30.42 58.60
N GLY A 61 -8.88 30.75 57.63
CA GLY A 61 -7.51 31.04 57.92
C GLY A 61 -6.79 31.55 56.67
N ASN A 62 -6.55 32.85 56.63
CA ASN A 62 -5.79 33.58 55.64
C ASN A 62 -4.38 32.99 55.51
N HIS A 63 -3.97 32.43 54.35
CA HIS A 63 -2.60 32.20 54.00
C HIS A 63 -2.34 32.48 52.51
N ASN A 64 -1.36 33.32 52.30
CA ASN A 64 -0.84 33.92 51.08
C ASN A 64 -0.28 32.84 50.10
N PRO A 65 -0.56 32.88 48.76
CA PRO A 65 -0.16 31.84 47.83
C PRO A 65 1.31 31.84 47.40
N SER A 66 2.15 32.74 47.89
CA SER A 66 3.53 32.92 47.44
C SER A 66 4.55 31.94 48.00
N SER A 67 4.25 31.19 49.07
CA SER A 67 5.23 30.31 49.76
C SER A 67 5.24 28.85 49.27
N VAL A 68 4.33 28.46 48.38
CA VAL A 68 4.25 27.06 47.88
C VAL A 68 5.07 26.86 46.59
N ILE A 69 5.41 27.95 45.87
CA ILE A 69 6.17 27.88 44.63
C ILE A 69 7.69 27.79 44.88
N GLU A 70 8.19 28.36 45.99
CA GLU A 70 9.62 28.31 46.31
C GLU A 70 10.09 26.93 46.82
N ASN A 71 9.24 26.13 47.43
CA ASN A 71 9.62 24.81 47.96
C ASN A 71 9.62 23.69 46.92
N VAL A 72 9.11 23.92 45.68
CA VAL A 72 9.18 22.96 44.60
C VAL A 72 10.40 23.24 43.72
N ALA A 73 10.83 24.49 43.58
CA ALA A 73 12.01 24.88 42.81
C ALA A 73 13.34 24.46 43.48
N SER A 74 13.41 24.44 44.82
CA SER A 74 14.65 24.03 45.54
C SER A 74 14.88 22.52 45.55
N LYS A 75 13.85 21.68 45.34
CA LYS A 75 13.99 20.21 45.23
C LYS A 75 14.36 19.69 43.82
N VAL A 76 14.24 20.52 42.81
CA VAL A 76 14.63 20.13 41.41
C VAL A 76 16.08 20.49 41.12
N LEU A 77 16.66 21.47 41.84
CA LEU A 77 18.03 21.90 41.64
C LEU A 77 19.09 21.05 42.38
N THR A 78 18.69 20.18 43.30
CA THR A 78 19.61 19.31 44.07
C THR A 78 19.82 17.93 43.44
N CYS A 79 19.22 17.63 42.29
CA CYS A 79 19.46 16.36 41.58
C CYS A 79 20.34 16.45 40.34
N GLN A 80 20.92 17.63 40.02
CA GLN A 80 21.78 17.81 38.84
C GLN A 80 23.28 17.95 39.12
N ASP A 81 23.72 17.96 40.38
CA ASP A 81 25.15 18.18 40.75
C ASP A 81 25.84 16.94 41.33
N ALA A 82 25.31 15.72 41.12
CA ALA A 82 25.91 14.50 41.69
C ALA A 82 26.72 13.65 40.73
N ASP A 83 26.88 14.03 39.44
CA ASP A 83 27.57 13.22 38.43
C ASP A 83 28.87 13.84 37.88
N ALA A 84 29.58 14.64 38.67
CA ALA A 84 30.89 15.11 38.26
C ALA A 84 31.86 15.20 39.48
N LYS A 85 32.39 14.06 39.93
CA LYS A 85 33.74 13.90 40.57
C LYS A 85 33.83 12.54 41.28
N SER A 86 34.51 11.58 40.72
CA SER A 86 35.66 10.90 41.36
C SER A 86 36.20 9.77 40.48
N SER A 87 37.23 10.07 39.77
CA SER A 87 38.26 9.09 39.39
C SER A 87 39.21 8.95 40.57
N GLN A 88 39.18 7.84 41.30
CA GLN A 88 40.31 7.31 42.04
C GLN A 88 40.17 5.80 42.26
N SER A 89 41.21 5.11 41.86
CA SER A 89 41.54 3.71 42.08
C SER A 89 41.51 3.31 43.54
N PHE A 90 40.91 2.17 43.87
CA PHE A 90 41.36 1.31 44.96
C PHE A 90 41.03 -0.16 44.65
N ASP A 91 42.11 -0.95 44.55
CA ASP A 91 42.16 -2.40 44.74
C ASP A 91 41.71 -2.73 46.15
N ASP A 92 40.78 -3.61 46.38
CA ASP A 92 40.97 -4.76 47.27
C ASP A 92 39.76 -5.70 47.32
N THR A 93 40.09 -6.98 47.41
CA THR A 93 39.34 -8.21 47.47
C THR A 93 38.36 -8.29 48.63
N SER A 94 37.10 -8.74 48.41
CA SER A 94 36.54 -9.93 49.09
C SER A 94 35.06 -10.21 48.70
N LYS A 95 34.87 -11.30 48.04
CA LYS A 95 33.77 -12.29 48.11
C LYS A 95 32.33 -11.88 48.46
N ILE A 96 31.47 -11.78 47.44
CA ILE A 96 30.10 -12.35 47.47
C ILE A 96 29.80 -12.88 46.07
N PRO A 97 29.36 -14.15 45.86
CA PRO A 97 29.13 -14.74 44.55
C PRO A 97 27.70 -14.49 44.08
N PHE A 98 27.45 -13.40 43.33
CA PHE A 98 26.25 -13.28 42.53
C PHE A 98 26.61 -13.68 41.09
N LYS A 99 26.47 -14.98 40.78
CA LYS A 99 26.58 -15.52 39.43
C LYS A 99 25.37 -15.05 38.60
N PHE A 100 25.45 -13.90 37.96
CA PHE A 100 24.62 -13.59 36.82
C PHE A 100 25.26 -14.26 35.60
N THR A 101 24.79 -15.48 35.28
CA THR A 101 25.03 -16.05 33.97
C THR A 101 24.03 -15.36 33.00
N PRO A 102 24.50 -14.61 32.01
CA PRO A 102 23.63 -14.22 30.92
C PRO A 102 23.26 -15.50 30.19
N LYS A 103 21.99 -15.93 30.29
CA LYS A 103 21.45 -16.92 29.36
C LYS A 103 21.59 -16.32 27.96
N SER A 104 22.63 -16.74 27.24
CA SER A 104 22.67 -16.55 25.80
C SER A 104 21.37 -17.12 25.26
N PRO A 105 20.64 -16.42 24.36
CA PRO A 105 19.50 -16.99 23.71
C PRO A 105 20.01 -18.24 23.00
N SER A 106 19.59 -19.40 23.48
CA SER A 106 19.84 -20.68 22.84
C SER A 106 19.35 -20.54 21.40
N VAL A 107 20.30 -20.53 20.46
CA VAL A 107 20.01 -20.72 19.05
C VAL A 107 19.18 -21.97 18.97
N PRO A 108 17.93 -21.93 18.47
CA PRO A 108 17.14 -23.15 18.35
C PRO A 108 17.92 -24.09 17.45
N SER A 109 18.33 -25.23 18.03
CA SER A 109 18.96 -26.33 17.32
C SER A 109 18.14 -26.59 16.06
N LYS A 110 18.83 -26.78 14.92
CA LYS A 110 18.25 -27.18 13.63
C LYS A 110 17.24 -28.31 13.89
N SER A 111 15.97 -27.91 14.10
CA SER A 111 14.88 -28.87 14.01
C SER A 111 14.95 -29.45 12.60
N ILE A 112 15.07 -30.75 12.49
CA ILE A 112 14.94 -31.52 11.25
C ILE A 112 13.67 -31.00 10.58
N LYS A 113 13.81 -30.20 9.51
CA LYS A 113 12.68 -29.67 8.75
C LYS A 113 11.93 -30.87 8.24
N ALA A 114 10.77 -31.18 8.81
CA ALA A 114 9.83 -32.10 8.20
C ALA A 114 9.69 -31.65 6.74
N LYS A 115 9.84 -32.61 5.79
CA LYS A 115 9.74 -32.33 4.35
C LYS A 115 8.40 -31.65 4.12
N ALA A 116 8.40 -30.38 3.71
CA ALA A 116 7.18 -29.64 3.40
C ALA A 116 6.37 -30.45 2.38
N THR A 117 5.07 -30.53 2.57
CA THR A 117 4.22 -31.21 1.59
C THR A 117 4.27 -30.42 0.27
N LEU A 118 4.18 -31.11 -0.87
CA LEU A 118 4.15 -30.46 -2.20
C LEU A 118 3.14 -29.29 -2.27
N LYS A 119 2.00 -29.45 -1.59
CA LYS A 119 0.97 -28.41 -1.49
C LYS A 119 1.47 -27.15 -0.75
N GLU A 120 2.28 -27.30 0.29
CA GLU A 120 2.87 -26.18 1.04
C GLU A 120 3.96 -25.47 0.24
N GLU A 121 4.74 -26.22 -0.52
CA GLU A 121 5.73 -25.66 -1.43
C GLU A 121 5.07 -24.82 -2.52
N ILE A 122 4.08 -25.35 -3.24
CA ILE A 122 3.31 -24.62 -4.26
C ILE A 122 2.68 -23.36 -3.66
N LYS A 123 2.07 -23.46 -2.48
CA LYS A 123 1.52 -22.28 -1.79
C LYS A 123 2.56 -21.22 -1.47
N SER A 124 3.78 -21.63 -1.18
CA SER A 124 4.89 -20.71 -0.91
C SER A 124 5.36 -20.00 -2.17
N TYR A 125 5.46 -20.69 -3.31
CA TYR A 125 5.76 -20.08 -4.60
C TYR A 125 4.65 -19.12 -5.07
N ILE A 126 3.38 -19.49 -4.89
CA ILE A 126 2.25 -18.57 -5.17
C ILE A 126 2.34 -17.31 -4.31
N LYS A 127 2.74 -17.41 -3.03
CA LYS A 127 2.95 -16.24 -2.18
C LYS A 127 4.07 -15.31 -2.65
N LEU A 128 5.10 -15.83 -3.37
CA LEU A 128 6.15 -14.99 -3.96
C LEU A 128 5.59 -14.02 -5.00
N THR A 129 4.59 -14.44 -5.77
CA THR A 129 3.98 -13.58 -6.82
C THR A 129 3.14 -12.45 -6.26
N LYS A 130 2.89 -12.38 -4.93
CA LYS A 130 1.94 -11.43 -4.28
C LYS A 130 0.59 -11.40 -5.00
N PRO A 131 -0.20 -12.47 -4.98
CA PRO A 131 -1.35 -12.65 -5.88
C PRO A 131 -2.35 -11.49 -5.85
N ASN A 132 -2.63 -10.89 -4.69
CA ASN A 132 -3.55 -9.75 -4.58
C ASN A 132 -3.04 -8.52 -5.36
N LEU A 133 -1.73 -8.23 -5.29
CA LEU A 133 -1.14 -7.13 -6.04
C LEU A 133 -1.10 -7.44 -7.53
N THR A 134 -0.67 -8.64 -7.91
CA THR A 134 -0.63 -9.10 -9.30
C THR A 134 -2.01 -9.06 -9.95
N MET A 135 -3.07 -9.47 -9.22
CA MET A 135 -4.44 -9.37 -9.70
C MET A 135 -4.85 -7.92 -9.99
N LEU A 136 -4.52 -6.96 -9.11
CA LEU A 136 -4.84 -5.55 -9.33
C LEU A 136 -4.08 -4.95 -10.53
N VAL A 137 -2.80 -5.31 -10.69
CA VAL A 137 -1.98 -4.92 -11.84
C VAL A 137 -2.57 -5.47 -13.14
N THR A 138 -2.93 -6.75 -13.16
CA THR A 138 -3.53 -7.40 -14.32
C THR A 138 -4.90 -6.79 -14.65
N LEU A 139 -5.72 -6.50 -13.63
CA LEU A 139 -7.02 -5.87 -13.81
C LEU A 139 -6.89 -4.46 -14.43
N SER A 140 -5.92 -3.66 -14.01
CA SER A 140 -5.68 -2.34 -14.62
C SER A 140 -5.27 -2.45 -16.10
N CYS A 141 -4.52 -3.48 -16.46
CA CYS A 141 -4.17 -3.80 -17.84
C CYS A 141 -5.42 -4.21 -18.66
N ILE A 142 -6.26 -5.09 -18.12
CA ILE A 142 -7.51 -5.52 -18.75
C ILE A 142 -8.47 -4.34 -18.97
N CYS A 143 -8.64 -3.48 -17.95
CA CYS A 143 -9.49 -2.30 -18.06
C CYS A 143 -8.99 -1.36 -19.18
N SER A 144 -7.68 -1.16 -19.28
CA SER A 144 -7.07 -0.33 -20.31
C SER A 144 -7.30 -0.92 -21.72
N TYR A 145 -7.16 -2.24 -21.87
CA TYR A 145 -7.47 -2.94 -23.11
C TYR A 145 -8.96 -2.77 -23.50
N ALA A 146 -9.86 -2.89 -22.52
CA ALA A 146 -11.29 -2.71 -22.75
C ALA A 146 -11.67 -1.26 -23.12
N ILE A 147 -10.97 -0.26 -22.57
CA ILE A 147 -11.21 1.18 -22.83
C ILE A 147 -10.62 1.58 -24.20
N SER A 148 -9.58 0.92 -24.68
CA SER A 148 -8.93 1.25 -25.95
C SER A 148 -9.94 1.29 -27.13
N PRO A 149 -9.72 2.13 -28.16
CA PRO A 149 -10.74 2.38 -29.19
C PRO A 149 -11.03 1.17 -30.10
N LEU A 150 -10.10 0.24 -30.27
CA LEU A 150 -10.26 -0.91 -31.17
C LEU A 150 -11.00 -2.08 -30.51
N SER A 151 -11.38 -3.06 -31.34
CA SER A 151 -12.11 -4.25 -30.92
C SER A 151 -11.26 -5.16 -30.03
N VAL A 152 -11.91 -5.76 -29.03
CA VAL A 152 -11.30 -6.71 -28.10
C VAL A 152 -11.37 -8.12 -28.67
N SER A 153 -10.21 -8.80 -28.77
CA SER A 153 -10.13 -10.22 -29.07
C SER A 153 -10.04 -11.03 -27.77
N VAL A 154 -10.88 -12.06 -27.61
CA VAL A 154 -10.85 -12.93 -26.43
C VAL A 154 -9.53 -13.67 -26.30
N GLN A 155 -8.98 -14.17 -27.41
CA GLN A 155 -7.69 -14.86 -27.43
C GLN A 155 -6.57 -13.93 -26.96
N GLU A 156 -6.48 -12.73 -27.50
CA GLU A 156 -5.48 -11.72 -27.14
C GLU A 156 -5.62 -11.31 -25.67
N LEU A 157 -6.85 -11.12 -25.17
CA LEU A 157 -7.13 -10.83 -23.77
C LEU A 157 -6.62 -11.94 -22.83
N MET A 158 -6.75 -13.22 -23.21
CA MET A 158 -6.23 -14.34 -22.42
C MET A 158 -4.70 -14.30 -22.33
N PHE A 159 -4.00 -14.11 -23.46
CA PHE A 159 -2.54 -13.99 -23.47
C PHE A 159 -2.06 -12.75 -22.73
N LEU A 160 -2.70 -11.62 -22.92
CA LEU A 160 -2.42 -10.37 -22.20
C LEU A 160 -2.57 -10.55 -20.69
N THR A 161 -3.67 -11.16 -20.25
CA THR A 161 -3.96 -11.40 -18.83
C THR A 161 -2.93 -12.34 -18.21
N ALA A 162 -2.71 -13.50 -18.81
CA ALA A 162 -1.78 -14.50 -18.29
C ALA A 162 -0.32 -14.00 -18.33
N GLY A 163 0.11 -13.42 -19.45
CA GLY A 163 1.46 -12.88 -19.61
C GLY A 163 1.77 -11.75 -18.64
N THR A 164 0.83 -10.79 -18.48
CA THR A 164 0.98 -9.69 -17.51
C THR A 164 1.04 -10.22 -16.07
N ALA A 165 0.21 -11.20 -15.71
CA ALA A 165 0.23 -11.81 -14.38
C ALA A 165 1.55 -12.51 -14.09
N LEU A 166 2.12 -13.23 -15.06
CA LEU A 166 3.42 -13.89 -14.92
C LEU A 166 4.57 -12.89 -14.81
N CYS A 167 4.59 -11.84 -15.64
CA CYS A 167 5.59 -10.77 -15.54
C CYS A 167 5.53 -10.04 -14.20
N SER A 168 4.33 -9.70 -13.72
CA SER A 168 4.12 -9.09 -12.41
C SER A 168 4.55 -10.02 -11.27
N GLY A 169 4.23 -11.30 -11.38
CA GLY A 169 4.65 -12.34 -10.44
C GLY A 169 6.16 -12.47 -10.37
N ALA A 170 6.85 -12.48 -11.53
CA ALA A 170 8.29 -12.52 -11.61
C ALA A 170 8.94 -11.31 -10.92
N ALA A 171 8.47 -10.11 -11.23
CA ALA A 171 8.95 -8.88 -10.60
C ALA A 171 8.79 -8.90 -9.06
N ASN A 172 7.65 -9.40 -8.57
CA ASN A 172 7.39 -9.55 -7.15
C ASN A 172 8.28 -10.59 -6.46
N ALA A 173 8.57 -11.72 -7.12
CA ALA A 173 9.46 -12.75 -6.62
C ALA A 173 10.91 -12.24 -6.49
N ILE A 174 11.42 -11.53 -7.51
CA ILE A 174 12.75 -10.89 -7.45
C ILE A 174 12.79 -9.85 -6.31
N ASN A 175 11.77 -9.00 -6.18
CA ASN A 175 11.71 -8.01 -5.11
C ASN A 175 11.78 -8.66 -3.72
N MET A 176 11.06 -9.78 -3.48
CA MET A 176 11.17 -10.52 -2.21
C MET A 176 12.55 -11.13 -2.02
N GLY A 177 13.18 -11.64 -3.07
CA GLY A 177 14.52 -12.20 -3.03
C GLY A 177 15.61 -11.18 -2.64
N ARG A 178 15.39 -9.90 -2.95
CA ARG A 178 16.34 -8.81 -2.71
C ARG A 178 16.20 -8.13 -1.35
N GLU A 179 15.07 -8.30 -0.66
CA GLU A 179 14.75 -7.54 0.55
C GLU A 179 14.48 -8.40 1.81
N PRO A 180 15.06 -9.62 2.00
CA PRO A 180 14.71 -10.48 3.13
C PRO A 180 15.05 -9.84 4.50
N ASP A 181 16.17 -9.12 4.60
CA ASP A 181 16.63 -8.51 5.86
C ASP A 181 15.78 -7.30 6.26
N PHE A 182 15.29 -6.54 5.28
CA PHE A 182 14.36 -5.43 5.51
C PHE A 182 12.95 -5.93 5.84
N ASP A 183 12.51 -6.96 5.14
CA ASP A 183 11.20 -7.59 5.35
C ASP A 183 11.09 -8.23 6.74
N ARG A 184 12.20 -8.71 7.30
CA ARG A 184 12.28 -9.27 8.67
C ARG A 184 11.98 -8.23 9.74
N GLN A 185 12.30 -6.96 9.49
CA GLN A 185 12.11 -5.85 10.42
C GLN A 185 10.70 -5.28 10.44
N MET A 186 9.85 -5.68 9.49
CA MET A 186 8.50 -5.14 9.37
C MET A 186 7.44 -6.19 9.75
N PRO A 187 6.54 -5.89 10.71
CA PRO A 187 5.47 -6.83 11.12
C PRO A 187 4.59 -7.33 9.96
N ARG A 188 4.41 -6.50 8.94
CA ARG A 188 3.60 -6.82 7.76
C ARG A 188 4.26 -7.86 6.85
N THR A 189 5.59 -7.92 6.81
CA THR A 189 6.35 -8.71 5.83
C THR A 189 7.12 -9.86 6.45
N VAL A 190 7.20 -9.95 7.79
CA VAL A 190 7.85 -11.07 8.51
C VAL A 190 7.28 -12.45 8.12
N GLY A 191 6.01 -12.52 7.70
CA GLY A 191 5.35 -13.75 7.25
C GLY A 191 5.68 -14.18 5.81
N ARG A 192 6.57 -13.47 5.09
CA ARG A 192 6.96 -13.81 3.71
C ARG A 192 7.74 -15.12 3.65
N PRO A 193 7.57 -15.94 2.58
CA PRO A 193 8.21 -17.26 2.47
C PRO A 193 9.73 -17.21 2.63
N ILE A 194 10.40 -16.21 2.06
CA ILE A 194 11.86 -16.06 2.14
C ILE A 194 12.31 -15.69 3.55
N VAL A 195 11.60 -14.78 4.21
CA VAL A 195 11.89 -14.37 5.60
C VAL A 195 11.74 -15.56 6.56
N ARG A 196 10.75 -16.42 6.30
CA ARG A 196 10.51 -17.66 7.07
C ARG A 196 11.49 -18.80 6.72
N GLY A 197 12.36 -18.62 5.73
CA GLY A 197 13.29 -19.64 5.29
C GLY A 197 12.65 -20.85 4.56
N LEU A 198 11.42 -20.69 4.05
CA LEU A 198 10.72 -21.73 3.27
C LEU A 198 11.25 -21.81 1.82
N ILE A 199 11.71 -20.69 1.28
CA ILE A 199 12.29 -20.56 -0.06
C ILE A 199 13.56 -19.72 0.08
N THR A 200 14.64 -20.14 -0.57
CA THR A 200 15.88 -19.37 -0.63
C THR A 200 15.78 -18.23 -1.65
N PRO A 201 16.58 -17.15 -1.51
CA PRO A 201 16.63 -16.09 -2.54
C PRO A 201 16.95 -16.62 -3.94
N ASN A 202 17.87 -17.57 -4.06
CA ASN A 202 18.24 -18.17 -5.35
C ASN A 202 17.09 -18.95 -5.98
N GLN A 203 16.34 -19.71 -5.20
CA GLN A 203 15.12 -20.39 -5.69
C GLN A 203 14.07 -19.38 -6.16
N ALA A 204 13.91 -18.23 -5.45
CA ALA A 204 13.01 -17.18 -5.88
C ALA A 204 13.46 -16.51 -7.19
N TYR A 205 14.77 -16.31 -7.40
CA TYR A 205 15.31 -15.79 -8.68
C TYR A 205 15.12 -16.76 -9.83
N ASN A 206 15.41 -18.06 -9.63
CA ASN A 206 15.18 -19.08 -10.64
C ASN A 206 13.70 -19.19 -11.03
N PHE A 207 12.82 -19.20 -10.04
CA PHE A 207 11.38 -19.17 -10.28
C PHE A 207 10.95 -17.94 -11.06
N ALA A 208 11.45 -16.76 -10.69
CA ALA A 208 11.14 -15.51 -11.37
C ALA A 208 11.66 -15.49 -12.82
N ALA A 209 12.86 -16.03 -13.08
CA ALA A 209 13.41 -16.14 -14.43
C ALA A 209 12.51 -17.02 -15.30
N ILE A 210 12.07 -18.17 -14.80
CA ILE A 210 11.20 -19.10 -15.55
C ILE A 210 9.86 -18.43 -15.86
N ILE A 211 9.12 -17.96 -14.83
CA ILE A 211 7.79 -17.38 -15.07
C ILE A 211 7.84 -16.06 -15.83
N GLY A 212 8.91 -15.26 -15.66
CA GLY A 212 9.14 -14.02 -16.41
C GLY A 212 9.39 -14.27 -17.88
N SER A 213 10.24 -15.26 -18.21
CA SER A 213 10.50 -15.67 -19.60
C SER A 213 9.24 -16.22 -20.25
N ILE A 214 8.48 -17.08 -19.57
CA ILE A 214 7.19 -17.58 -20.07
C ILE A 214 6.23 -16.41 -20.30
N GLY A 215 6.10 -15.48 -19.34
CA GLY A 215 5.22 -14.31 -19.46
C GLY A 215 5.59 -13.42 -20.66
N CYS A 216 6.87 -13.08 -20.83
CA CYS A 216 7.33 -12.29 -21.97
C CYS A 216 7.11 -13.01 -23.31
N THR A 217 7.37 -14.32 -23.38
CA THR A 217 7.14 -15.12 -24.59
C THR A 217 5.65 -15.18 -24.94
N MET A 218 4.76 -15.38 -23.94
CA MET A 218 3.32 -15.34 -24.15
C MET A 218 2.83 -13.99 -24.67
N LEU A 219 3.37 -12.87 -24.13
CA LEU A 219 3.04 -11.53 -24.60
C LEU A 219 3.58 -11.29 -26.03
N TRP A 220 4.76 -11.78 -26.34
CA TRP A 220 5.40 -11.60 -27.65
C TRP A 220 4.61 -12.27 -28.79
N PHE A 221 4.27 -13.55 -28.60
CA PHE A 221 3.61 -14.33 -29.64
C PHE A 221 2.06 -14.26 -29.57
N GLY A 222 1.50 -14.06 -28.37
CA GLY A 222 0.05 -14.05 -28.18
C GLY A 222 -0.59 -12.67 -28.22
N VAL A 223 0.21 -11.59 -28.15
CA VAL A 223 -0.26 -10.20 -28.21
C VAL A 223 0.57 -9.43 -29.25
N ASN A 224 1.68 -8.83 -28.85
CA ASN A 224 2.63 -8.18 -29.77
C ASN A 224 3.98 -7.90 -29.08
N PRO A 225 5.06 -7.61 -29.83
CA PRO A 225 6.37 -7.34 -29.29
C PRO A 225 6.43 -6.13 -28.35
N ILE A 226 5.65 -5.07 -28.61
CA ILE A 226 5.64 -3.84 -27.79
C ILE A 226 5.15 -4.14 -26.37
N VAL A 227 4.07 -4.92 -26.23
CA VAL A 227 3.53 -5.33 -24.94
C VAL A 227 4.52 -6.20 -24.17
N SER A 228 5.22 -7.13 -24.87
CA SER A 228 6.27 -7.94 -24.26
C SER A 228 7.44 -7.10 -23.75
N LEU A 229 7.90 -6.13 -24.54
CA LEU A 229 8.98 -5.21 -24.15
C LEU A 229 8.59 -4.35 -22.95
N LEU A 230 7.36 -3.85 -22.91
CA LEU A 230 6.83 -3.12 -21.74
C LEU A 230 6.78 -4.00 -20.49
N GLY A 231 6.36 -5.27 -20.63
CA GLY A 231 6.35 -6.24 -19.55
C GLY A 231 7.75 -6.53 -19.00
N PHE A 232 8.71 -6.78 -19.90
CA PHE A 232 10.12 -6.98 -19.54
C PHE A 232 10.72 -5.73 -18.87
N PHE A 233 10.51 -4.55 -19.46
CA PHE A 233 10.97 -3.28 -18.89
C PHE A 233 10.39 -3.05 -17.49
N ASN A 234 9.12 -3.39 -17.29
CA ASN A 234 8.48 -3.27 -15.98
C ASN A 234 9.10 -4.20 -14.92
N ILE A 235 9.48 -5.43 -15.30
CA ILE A 235 10.23 -6.35 -14.41
C ILE A 235 11.55 -5.69 -13.99
N VAL A 236 12.33 -5.18 -14.93
CA VAL A 236 13.62 -4.53 -14.66
C VAL A 236 13.44 -3.29 -13.79
N LEU A 237 12.50 -2.42 -14.14
CA LEU A 237 12.24 -1.17 -13.42
C LEU A 237 11.84 -1.44 -11.95
N TYR A 238 10.93 -2.39 -11.73
CA TYR A 238 10.46 -2.74 -10.39
C TYR A 238 11.51 -3.47 -9.57
N ALA A 239 12.09 -4.53 -10.15
CA ALA A 239 12.96 -5.43 -9.43
C ALA A 239 14.31 -4.80 -9.07
N TRP A 240 14.90 -4.00 -9.96
CA TRP A 240 16.23 -3.40 -9.74
C TRP A 240 16.17 -1.92 -9.38
N ILE A 241 15.59 -1.09 -10.22
CA ILE A 241 15.65 0.38 -10.04
C ILE A 241 14.82 0.79 -8.82
N TYR A 242 13.53 0.51 -8.81
CA TYR A 242 12.64 0.89 -7.73
C TYR A 242 13.05 0.26 -6.38
N THR A 243 13.33 -1.04 -6.36
CA THR A 243 13.72 -1.74 -5.14
C THR A 243 15.01 -1.18 -4.52
N SER A 244 16.00 -0.82 -5.35
CA SER A 244 17.24 -0.19 -4.87
C SER A 244 17.03 1.23 -4.36
N MET A 245 16.12 1.99 -5.00
CA MET A 245 15.85 3.39 -4.62
C MET A 245 15.11 3.54 -3.31
N LYS A 246 14.33 2.56 -2.87
CA LYS A 246 13.61 2.61 -1.58
C LYS A 246 14.50 2.94 -0.38
N ARG A 247 15.77 2.59 -0.45
CA ARG A 247 16.76 2.78 0.62
C ARG A 247 17.60 4.05 0.48
N LYS A 248 17.51 4.72 -0.67
CA LYS A 248 18.40 5.83 -1.03
C LYS A 248 17.68 7.18 -1.10
N SER A 249 16.44 7.20 -1.56
CA SER A 249 15.78 8.47 -1.86
C SER A 249 14.26 8.37 -1.81
N ILE A 250 13.60 9.44 -1.39
CA ILE A 250 12.15 9.62 -1.46
C ILE A 250 11.59 9.54 -2.89
N ILE A 251 12.45 9.72 -3.91
CA ILE A 251 12.08 9.63 -5.34
C ILE A 251 11.60 8.21 -5.69
N ASN A 252 11.90 7.21 -4.87
CA ASN A 252 11.37 5.85 -5.06
C ASN A 252 9.86 5.83 -5.28
N THR A 253 9.10 6.75 -4.66
CA THR A 253 7.63 6.82 -4.82
C THR A 253 7.25 7.16 -6.25
N TRP A 254 7.96 8.09 -6.91
CA TRP A 254 7.71 8.48 -8.32
C TRP A 254 8.12 7.36 -9.27
N VAL A 255 9.26 6.73 -9.04
CA VAL A 255 9.68 5.55 -9.83
C VAL A 255 8.69 4.39 -9.66
N GLY A 256 8.21 4.14 -8.42
CA GLY A 256 7.15 3.18 -8.15
C GLY A 256 5.84 3.50 -8.89
N ALA A 257 5.51 4.78 -9.02
CA ALA A 257 4.33 5.21 -9.75
C ALA A 257 4.47 4.97 -11.28
N ILE A 258 5.67 5.07 -11.85
CA ILE A 258 5.94 4.67 -13.25
C ILE A 258 5.69 3.17 -13.41
N VAL A 259 6.20 2.33 -12.50
CA VAL A 259 5.95 0.87 -12.51
C VAL A 259 4.46 0.55 -12.61
N GLY A 260 3.62 1.25 -11.81
CA GLY A 260 2.17 1.04 -11.81
C GLY A 260 1.43 1.66 -13.00
N ALA A 261 2.08 2.56 -13.77
CA ALA A 261 1.52 3.15 -14.99
C ALA A 261 1.79 2.33 -16.26
N ILE A 262 2.76 1.41 -16.22
CA ILE A 262 3.10 0.55 -17.38
C ILE A 262 2.00 -0.46 -17.71
N PRO A 263 1.34 -1.15 -16.76
CA PRO A 263 0.28 -2.10 -17.10
C PRO A 263 -0.89 -1.51 -17.91
N PRO A 264 -1.40 -0.31 -17.62
CA PRO A 264 -2.33 0.37 -18.52
C PRO A 264 -1.79 0.57 -19.94
N LEU A 265 -0.51 0.95 -20.09
CA LEU A 265 0.12 1.06 -21.42
C LEU A 265 0.20 -0.29 -22.12
N MET A 266 0.47 -1.38 -21.40
CA MET A 266 0.46 -2.73 -21.95
C MET A 266 -0.93 -3.10 -22.48
N GLY A 267 -1.98 -2.83 -21.68
CA GLY A 267 -3.35 -3.07 -22.09
C GLY A 267 -3.77 -2.25 -23.31
N TRP A 268 -3.36 -0.98 -23.37
CA TRP A 268 -3.62 -0.13 -24.53
C TRP A 268 -2.86 -0.60 -25.76
N ALA A 269 -1.55 -0.88 -25.62
CA ALA A 269 -0.67 -1.28 -26.71
C ALA A 269 -1.03 -2.66 -27.29
N ALA A 270 -1.83 -3.45 -26.59
CA ALA A 270 -2.31 -4.72 -27.13
C ALA A 270 -3.18 -4.52 -28.37
N SER A 271 -4.05 -3.49 -28.39
CA SER A 271 -4.99 -3.28 -29.49
C SER A 271 -4.78 -1.96 -30.24
N SER A 272 -4.09 -0.97 -29.67
CA SER A 272 -4.02 0.40 -30.19
C SER A 272 -2.62 0.97 -30.11
N SER A 273 -2.31 1.96 -30.96
CA SER A 273 -1.00 2.61 -30.95
C SER A 273 -0.76 3.43 -29.69
N LEU A 274 0.45 3.36 -29.11
CA LEU A 274 0.91 4.20 -28.02
C LEU A 274 1.13 5.68 -28.42
N LEU A 275 1.08 5.98 -29.70
CA LEU A 275 1.09 7.38 -30.19
C LEU A 275 -0.23 8.08 -29.92
N HIS A 276 -1.29 7.35 -29.64
CA HIS A 276 -2.59 7.93 -29.30
C HIS A 276 -2.56 8.58 -27.91
N PRO A 277 -2.89 9.89 -27.77
CA PRO A 277 -2.80 10.61 -26.51
C PRO A 277 -3.65 9.99 -25.36
N GLY A 278 -4.75 9.30 -25.69
CA GLY A 278 -5.58 8.58 -24.73
C GLY A 278 -4.82 7.51 -23.94
N ALA A 279 -3.82 6.85 -24.53
CA ALA A 279 -2.93 5.92 -23.84
C ALA A 279 -2.25 6.59 -22.64
N TRP A 280 -1.72 7.79 -22.88
CA TRP A 280 -0.98 8.54 -21.87
C TRP A 280 -1.88 9.20 -20.84
N CYS A 281 -3.12 9.58 -21.21
CA CYS A 281 -4.13 10.02 -20.24
C CYS A 281 -4.46 8.88 -19.25
N LEU A 282 -4.67 7.67 -19.74
CA LEU A 282 -5.01 6.52 -18.90
C LEU A 282 -3.81 6.08 -18.03
N ALA A 283 -2.61 6.01 -18.61
CA ALA A 283 -1.39 5.75 -17.86
C ALA A 283 -1.13 6.84 -16.81
N GLY A 284 -1.32 8.11 -17.18
CA GLY A 284 -1.21 9.26 -16.28
C GLY A 284 -2.22 9.21 -15.14
N LEU A 285 -3.44 8.75 -15.39
CA LEU A 285 -4.47 8.56 -14.39
C LEU A 285 -4.02 7.52 -13.34
N LEU A 286 -3.54 6.36 -13.78
CA LEU A 286 -2.98 5.35 -12.87
C LEU A 286 -1.74 5.88 -12.14
N TYR A 287 -0.85 6.60 -12.84
CA TYR A 287 0.32 7.23 -12.25
C TYR A 287 -0.08 8.22 -11.14
N ALA A 288 -1.00 9.13 -11.41
CA ALA A 288 -1.45 10.15 -10.47
C ALA A 288 -2.17 9.55 -9.26
N TRP A 289 -3.05 8.56 -9.49
CA TRP A 289 -3.81 7.91 -8.44
C TRP A 289 -2.95 7.28 -7.35
N GLN A 290 -1.78 6.78 -7.71
CA GLN A 290 -0.90 6.11 -6.75
C GLN A 290 -0.43 7.03 -5.62
N PHE A 291 -0.27 8.34 -5.88
CA PHE A 291 0.25 9.26 -4.86
C PHE A 291 -0.71 9.47 -3.68
N PRO A 292 -1.99 9.85 -3.84
CA PRO A 292 -2.90 9.93 -2.70
C PRO A 292 -3.02 8.59 -1.97
N HIS A 293 -2.99 7.47 -2.70
CA HIS A 293 -3.05 6.13 -2.11
C HIS A 293 -1.82 5.80 -1.26
N PHE A 294 -0.62 5.84 -1.87
CA PHE A 294 0.62 5.47 -1.18
C PHE A 294 1.05 6.46 -0.11
N ASN A 295 0.84 7.76 -0.33
CA ASN A 295 1.22 8.77 0.65
C ASN A 295 0.35 8.70 1.90
N ALA A 296 -0.94 8.39 1.75
CA ALA A 296 -1.83 8.12 2.87
C ALA A 296 -1.45 6.82 3.62
N LEU A 297 -1.16 5.73 2.88
CA LEU A 297 -0.71 4.47 3.46
C LEU A 297 0.62 4.64 4.20
N SER A 298 1.62 5.23 3.55
CA SER A 298 2.96 5.40 4.10
C SER A 298 2.98 6.31 5.33
N HIS A 299 2.09 7.31 5.41
CA HIS A 299 1.93 8.14 6.60
C HIS A 299 1.54 7.30 7.83
N ASN A 300 0.58 6.39 7.68
CA ASN A 300 0.10 5.56 8.80
C ASN A 300 1.13 4.53 9.28
N ILE A 301 2.10 4.15 8.45
CA ILE A 301 3.14 3.18 8.78
C ILE A 301 4.57 3.77 8.68
N ALA A 302 4.69 5.10 8.72
CA ALA A 302 5.95 5.81 8.54
C ALA A 302 7.04 5.33 9.51
N GLN A 303 6.70 5.11 10.77
CA GLN A 303 7.65 4.62 11.78
C GLN A 303 8.16 3.20 11.46
N GLN A 304 7.32 2.31 10.92
CA GLN A 304 7.74 0.97 10.50
C GLN A 304 8.70 1.01 9.30
N TYR A 305 8.47 1.93 8.36
CA TYR A 305 9.40 2.14 7.24
C TYR A 305 10.75 2.68 7.73
N LYS A 306 10.72 3.68 8.61
CA LYS A 306 11.94 4.27 9.16
C LYS A 306 12.76 3.24 9.95
N SER A 307 12.13 2.45 10.82
CA SER A 307 12.81 1.40 11.59
C SER A 307 13.39 0.29 10.71
N ALA A 308 12.80 0.03 9.53
CA ALA A 308 13.31 -0.93 8.56
C ALA A 308 14.34 -0.34 7.59
N GLY A 309 14.76 0.92 7.74
CA GLY A 309 15.78 1.56 6.91
C GLY A 309 15.29 2.01 5.52
N TYR A 310 13.98 2.17 5.33
CA TYR A 310 13.41 2.73 4.10
C TYR A 310 13.29 4.25 4.15
N VAL A 311 13.74 4.91 3.09
CA VAL A 311 13.64 6.37 2.92
C VAL A 311 12.30 6.71 2.25
N MET A 312 11.31 7.12 3.05
CA MET A 312 9.97 7.44 2.57
C MET A 312 9.60 8.89 2.85
N ALA A 313 8.95 9.55 1.87
CA ALA A 313 8.53 10.95 2.01
C ALA A 313 7.67 11.18 3.28
N ALA A 314 6.86 10.21 3.69
CA ALA A 314 6.04 10.29 4.89
C ALA A 314 6.84 10.38 6.20
N ALA A 315 8.04 9.77 6.24
CA ALA A 315 8.94 9.79 7.40
C ALA A 315 9.88 10.99 7.35
N GLU A 316 10.44 11.32 6.17
CA GLU A 316 11.44 12.36 6.00
C GLU A 316 10.83 13.77 5.90
N ASN A 317 9.74 13.91 5.17
CA ASN A 317 9.05 15.19 4.96
C ASN A 317 7.53 15.02 4.90
N PRO A 318 6.85 14.96 6.05
CA PRO A 318 5.39 14.80 6.12
C PRO A 318 4.60 15.91 5.40
N LYS A 319 5.11 17.14 5.36
CA LYS A 319 4.50 18.25 4.61
C LYS A 319 4.52 17.98 3.11
N LEU A 320 5.67 17.56 2.58
CA LEU A 320 5.83 17.20 1.16
C LEU A 320 4.93 16.02 0.81
N ASN A 321 4.91 14.98 1.65
CA ASN A 321 4.08 13.80 1.48
C ASN A 321 2.60 14.16 1.26
N ALA A 322 2.04 15.00 2.12
CA ALA A 322 0.64 15.43 2.02
C ALA A 322 0.40 16.39 0.84
N ARG A 323 1.35 17.29 0.54
CA ARG A 323 1.28 18.19 -0.62
C ARG A 323 1.27 17.42 -1.94
N VAL A 324 2.10 16.40 -2.05
CA VAL A 324 2.15 15.52 -3.23
C VAL A 324 0.82 14.78 -3.37
N ALA A 325 0.26 14.20 -2.30
CA ALA A 325 -1.05 13.56 -2.34
C ALA A 325 -2.13 14.50 -2.90
N LEU A 326 -2.18 15.75 -2.44
CA LEU A 326 -3.15 16.75 -2.92
C LEU A 326 -2.94 17.13 -4.39
N ARG A 327 -1.69 17.41 -4.79
CA ARG A 327 -1.38 17.82 -6.19
C ARG A 327 -1.79 16.76 -7.20
N TYR A 328 -1.50 15.49 -6.90
CA TYR A 328 -1.83 14.40 -7.79
C TYR A 328 -3.32 14.01 -7.75
N SER A 329 -4.03 14.29 -6.65
CA SER A 329 -5.50 14.19 -6.65
C SER A 329 -6.14 15.23 -7.56
N ILE A 330 -5.63 16.47 -7.60
CA ILE A 330 -6.10 17.51 -8.52
C ILE A 330 -5.78 17.14 -9.98
N LEU A 331 -4.63 16.52 -10.24
CA LEU A 331 -4.22 16.10 -11.59
C LEU A 331 -5.18 15.05 -12.20
N MET A 332 -6.00 14.37 -11.41
CA MET A 332 -7.00 13.41 -11.90
C MET A 332 -8.05 14.08 -12.81
N PHE A 333 -8.42 15.36 -12.53
CA PHE A 333 -9.43 16.07 -13.32
C PHE A 333 -9.01 16.28 -14.80
N PRO A 334 -7.86 16.91 -15.11
CA PRO A 334 -7.46 17.09 -16.48
C PRO A 334 -7.16 15.77 -17.19
N LEU A 335 -6.75 14.71 -16.48
CA LEU A 335 -6.53 13.40 -17.09
C LEU A 335 -7.85 12.72 -17.48
N CYS A 336 -8.88 12.79 -16.64
CA CYS A 336 -10.22 12.32 -17.00
C CYS A 336 -10.82 13.15 -18.15
N PHE A 337 -10.68 14.49 -18.10
CA PHE A 337 -11.11 15.37 -19.20
C PHE A 337 -10.39 15.03 -20.52
N GLY A 338 -9.09 14.72 -20.45
CA GLY A 338 -8.28 14.34 -21.62
C GLY A 338 -8.81 13.07 -22.31
N LEU A 339 -9.35 12.09 -21.57
CA LEU A 339 -9.95 10.90 -22.18
C LEU A 339 -11.14 11.25 -23.08
N SER A 340 -12.00 12.20 -22.67
CA SER A 340 -13.11 12.66 -23.51
C SER A 340 -12.64 13.58 -24.63
N TYR A 341 -11.69 14.48 -24.35
CA TYR A 341 -11.12 15.39 -25.35
C TYR A 341 -10.47 14.63 -26.52
N PHE A 342 -9.76 13.54 -26.24
CA PHE A 342 -9.16 12.68 -27.26
C PHE A 342 -10.12 11.62 -27.81
N GLY A 343 -11.42 11.70 -27.51
CA GLY A 343 -12.47 10.90 -28.11
C GLY A 343 -12.51 9.43 -27.64
N ILE A 344 -11.99 9.13 -26.46
CA ILE A 344 -12.03 7.79 -25.85
C ILE A 344 -13.34 7.55 -25.12
N THR A 345 -13.77 8.56 -24.35
CA THR A 345 -15.05 8.55 -23.64
C THR A 345 -15.96 9.68 -24.16
N ASP A 346 -17.26 9.59 -23.87
CA ASP A 346 -18.21 10.66 -24.15
C ASP A 346 -17.99 11.88 -23.22
N TRP A 347 -18.70 12.98 -23.50
CA TRP A 347 -18.57 14.22 -22.76
C TRP A 347 -19.29 14.23 -21.40
N VAL A 348 -20.02 13.17 -21.04
CA VAL A 348 -20.62 13.02 -19.72
C VAL A 348 -19.59 12.50 -18.71
N PHE A 349 -18.63 11.68 -19.15
CA PHE A 349 -17.59 11.10 -18.30
C PHE A 349 -16.81 12.12 -17.43
N PRO A 350 -16.32 13.29 -17.94
CA PRO A 350 -15.66 14.28 -17.10
C PRO A 350 -16.51 14.75 -15.91
N PHE A 351 -17.82 14.90 -16.10
CA PHE A 351 -18.72 15.34 -15.02
C PHE A 351 -18.94 14.25 -13.98
N ASP A 352 -19.22 13.03 -14.41
CA ASP A 352 -19.41 11.91 -13.49
C ASP A 352 -18.13 11.55 -12.73
N SER A 353 -16.98 11.51 -13.42
CA SER A 353 -15.68 11.29 -12.78
C SER A 353 -15.27 12.45 -11.86
N ALA A 354 -15.72 13.70 -12.12
CA ALA A 354 -15.43 14.84 -11.26
C ALA A 354 -16.01 14.69 -9.84
N ILE A 355 -17.12 13.97 -9.67
CA ILE A 355 -17.67 13.67 -8.35
C ILE A 355 -16.70 12.82 -7.55
N ALA A 356 -16.18 11.72 -8.14
CA ALA A 356 -15.21 10.85 -7.49
C ALA A 356 -13.87 11.57 -7.25
N ASN A 357 -13.37 12.32 -8.25
CA ASN A 357 -12.14 13.10 -8.16
C ASN A 357 -12.25 14.21 -7.10
N GLY A 358 -13.41 14.86 -7.00
CA GLY A 358 -13.72 15.90 -6.01
C GLY A 358 -13.67 15.36 -4.58
N TRP A 359 -14.26 14.19 -4.36
CA TRP A 359 -14.23 13.54 -3.05
C TRP A 359 -12.80 13.13 -2.64
N LEU A 360 -12.04 12.54 -3.54
CA LEU A 360 -10.63 12.19 -3.31
C LEU A 360 -9.81 13.44 -2.98
N THR A 361 -9.98 14.51 -3.77
CA THR A 361 -9.26 15.79 -3.60
C THR A 361 -9.63 16.48 -2.29
N TYR A 362 -10.89 16.46 -1.89
CA TYR A 362 -11.34 17.00 -0.61
C TYR A 362 -10.67 16.30 0.59
N LEU A 363 -10.60 14.98 0.56
CA LEU A 363 -9.93 14.23 1.63
C LEU A 363 -8.40 14.44 1.62
N ALA A 364 -7.80 14.56 0.43
CA ALA A 364 -6.38 14.91 0.29
C ALA A 364 -6.09 16.33 0.80
N PHE A 365 -7.01 17.30 0.58
CA PHE A 365 -6.92 18.64 1.11
C PHE A 365 -6.99 18.66 2.65
N GLN A 366 -7.93 17.91 3.27
CA GLN A 366 -7.99 17.79 4.73
C GLN A 366 -6.69 17.22 5.31
N PHE A 367 -6.13 16.18 4.67
CA PHE A 367 -4.85 15.61 5.07
C PHE A 367 -3.70 16.61 4.95
N TRP A 368 -3.62 17.34 3.84
CA TRP A 368 -2.62 18.38 3.63
C TRP A 368 -2.76 19.53 4.63
N GLN A 369 -3.96 20.05 4.85
CA GLN A 369 -4.23 21.14 5.79
C GLN A 369 -3.79 20.77 7.21
N GLN A 370 -4.11 19.54 7.65
CA GLN A 370 -3.70 19.06 8.96
C GLN A 370 -2.17 18.94 9.08
N GLN A 371 -1.48 18.51 8.03
CA GLN A 371 -0.01 18.46 8.04
C GLN A 371 0.62 19.87 8.03
N GLN A 372 0.00 20.83 7.37
CA GLN A 372 0.47 22.22 7.45
C GLN A 372 0.33 22.78 8.88
N ARG A 373 -0.80 22.52 9.55
CA ARG A 373 -1.02 22.90 10.96
C ARG A 373 -0.01 22.23 11.89
N ASN A 374 0.25 20.96 11.71
CA ASN A 374 1.17 20.18 12.54
C ASN A 374 2.63 20.68 12.49
N HIS A 375 3.03 21.33 11.40
CA HIS A 375 4.42 21.71 11.17
C HIS A 375 4.57 23.21 10.80
N GLY A 376 3.51 24.03 10.99
CA GLY A 376 3.51 25.45 10.60
C GLY A 376 4.26 26.36 11.57
N ASN A 377 4.21 26.09 12.86
CA ASN A 377 4.57 27.05 13.91
C ASN A 377 5.96 26.77 14.55
N GLY A 378 6.83 25.99 13.92
CA GLY A 378 8.17 25.70 14.47
C GLY A 378 8.17 24.78 15.72
N SER A 379 7.11 24.77 16.50
CA SER A 379 6.88 23.76 17.55
C SER A 379 6.46 22.45 16.89
N GLY A 380 7.08 21.34 17.19
CA GLY A 380 6.76 20.02 16.63
C GLY A 380 5.27 19.66 16.78
N PRO A 381 4.78 18.67 16.04
CA PRO A 381 3.35 18.31 16.03
C PRO A 381 2.88 17.84 17.41
N SER A 382 1.74 18.35 17.88
CA SER A 382 1.10 17.88 19.11
C SER A 382 0.64 16.41 18.97
N LYS A 383 0.52 15.68 20.07
CA LYS A 383 -0.02 14.30 20.08
C LYS A 383 -1.38 14.21 19.40
N GLN A 384 -2.25 15.20 19.67
CA GLN A 384 -3.58 15.30 19.06
C GLN A 384 -3.50 15.58 17.56
N GLY A 385 -2.59 16.47 17.12
CA GLY A 385 -2.36 16.75 15.70
C GLY A 385 -1.85 15.54 14.90
N ILE A 386 -0.97 14.72 15.48
CA ILE A 386 -0.50 13.47 14.88
C ILE A 386 -1.67 12.49 14.73
N ALA A 387 -2.48 12.32 15.78
CA ALA A 387 -3.63 11.41 15.74
C ALA A 387 -4.65 11.82 14.66
N LEU A 388 -4.96 13.13 14.56
CA LEU A 388 -5.88 13.67 13.58
C LEU A 388 -5.37 13.51 12.15
N ALA A 389 -4.09 13.77 11.91
CA ALA A 389 -3.46 13.51 10.62
C ALA A 389 -3.55 12.04 10.21
N GLY A 390 -3.37 11.10 11.15
CA GLY A 390 -3.55 9.67 10.92
C GLY A 390 -4.99 9.31 10.53
N VAL A 391 -6.00 9.98 11.14
CA VAL A 391 -7.41 9.79 10.77
C VAL A 391 -7.68 10.28 9.34
N HIS A 392 -7.21 11.49 8.97
CA HIS A 392 -7.36 12.02 7.62
C HIS A 392 -6.65 11.15 6.57
N ALA A 393 -5.42 10.70 6.87
CA ALA A 393 -4.69 9.77 6.00
C ALA A 393 -5.46 8.44 5.82
N LYS A 394 -6.06 7.89 6.89
CA LYS A 394 -6.86 6.66 6.80
C LYS A 394 -8.11 6.84 5.93
N LYS A 395 -8.81 7.97 6.06
CA LYS A 395 -9.97 8.30 5.21
C LYS A 395 -9.57 8.41 3.75
N LEU A 396 -8.48 9.13 3.46
CA LEU A 396 -7.94 9.29 2.11
C LEU A 396 -7.53 7.93 1.50
N PHE A 397 -6.86 7.07 2.26
CA PHE A 397 -6.47 5.73 1.82
C PHE A 397 -7.69 4.90 1.39
N TRP A 398 -8.73 4.82 2.23
CA TRP A 398 -9.91 4.03 1.90
C TRP A 398 -10.72 4.63 0.75
N CYS A 399 -10.82 5.96 0.66
CA CYS A 399 -11.41 6.62 -0.51
C CYS A 399 -10.66 6.23 -1.79
N SER A 400 -9.32 6.28 -1.79
CA SER A 400 -8.53 5.93 -2.97
C SER A 400 -8.70 4.47 -3.41
N VAL A 401 -8.96 3.53 -2.48
CA VAL A 401 -9.22 2.12 -2.81
C VAL A 401 -10.50 1.95 -3.65
N TRP A 402 -11.56 2.73 -3.35
CA TRP A 402 -12.81 2.69 -4.11
C TRP A 402 -12.78 3.60 -5.34
N HIS A 403 -12.01 4.68 -5.29
CA HIS A 403 -11.93 5.68 -6.35
C HIS A 403 -11.45 5.09 -7.67
N LEU A 404 -10.35 4.33 -7.69
CA LEU A 404 -9.80 3.80 -8.93
C LEU A 404 -10.75 2.86 -9.66
N PRO A 405 -11.33 1.82 -9.01
CA PRO A 405 -12.35 0.99 -9.66
C PRO A 405 -13.54 1.81 -10.18
N ALA A 406 -14.01 2.78 -9.39
CA ALA A 406 -15.13 3.62 -9.80
C ALA A 406 -14.84 4.40 -11.08
N VAL A 407 -13.68 5.09 -11.16
CA VAL A 407 -13.30 5.88 -12.33
C VAL A 407 -13.05 4.99 -13.55
N LEU A 408 -12.43 3.81 -13.38
CA LEU A 408 -12.20 2.88 -14.50
C LEU A 408 -13.52 2.28 -15.02
N ILE A 409 -14.45 1.92 -14.12
CA ILE A 409 -15.79 1.45 -14.51
C ILE A 409 -16.55 2.56 -15.24
N LEU A 410 -16.53 3.79 -14.71
CA LEU A 410 -17.13 4.94 -15.40
C LEU A 410 -16.53 5.14 -16.80
N ALA A 411 -15.19 5.09 -16.93
CA ALA A 411 -14.53 5.22 -18.24
C ALA A 411 -14.93 4.10 -19.21
N MET A 412 -15.17 2.88 -18.71
CA MET A 412 -15.66 1.78 -19.53
C MET A 412 -17.13 1.98 -19.93
N LEU A 413 -17.99 2.45 -19.02
CA LEU A 413 -19.41 2.71 -19.30
C LEU A 413 -19.60 3.86 -20.29
N HIS A 414 -18.74 4.86 -20.21
CA HIS A 414 -18.75 6.04 -21.09
C HIS A 414 -17.83 5.91 -22.30
N LYS A 415 -17.31 4.70 -22.60
CA LYS A 415 -16.51 4.47 -23.80
C LYS A 415 -17.33 4.87 -25.04
N LYS A 416 -16.73 5.71 -25.90
CA LYS A 416 -17.39 6.25 -27.08
C LYS A 416 -17.94 5.14 -27.98
N ASP A 417 -19.16 5.31 -28.46
CA ASP A 417 -19.90 4.38 -29.34
C ASP A 417 -20.13 2.96 -28.78
N GLN A 418 -19.86 2.74 -27.48
CA GLN A 418 -20.05 1.41 -26.89
C GLN A 418 -21.51 0.98 -26.91
N TRP A 419 -22.43 1.88 -26.56
CA TRP A 419 -23.89 1.57 -26.52
C TRP A 419 -24.45 1.36 -27.89
N ASN A 420 -24.01 2.12 -28.90
CA ASN A 420 -24.42 1.93 -30.30
C ASN A 420 -23.97 0.57 -30.82
N ARG A 421 -22.73 0.16 -30.51
CA ARG A 421 -22.24 -1.18 -30.88
C ARG A 421 -23.01 -2.30 -30.19
N LEU A 422 -23.32 -2.14 -28.92
CA LEU A 422 -24.10 -3.12 -28.14
C LEU A 422 -25.55 -3.22 -28.69
N TYR A 423 -26.18 -2.07 -28.98
CA TYR A 423 -27.51 -2.02 -29.56
C TYR A 423 -27.54 -2.71 -30.92
N ASN A 424 -26.61 -2.40 -31.82
CA ASN A 424 -26.51 -3.04 -33.13
C ASN A 424 -26.25 -4.56 -33.04
N TYR A 425 -25.51 -5.01 -32.01
CA TYR A 425 -25.27 -6.44 -31.78
C TYR A 425 -26.52 -7.17 -31.27
N LEU A 426 -27.36 -6.52 -30.46
CA LEU A 426 -28.54 -7.11 -29.85
C LEU A 426 -29.78 -7.03 -30.77
N SER A 427 -29.76 -6.17 -31.79
CA SER A 427 -30.84 -5.98 -32.77
C SER A 427 -30.79 -6.99 -33.94
N PHE A 428 -29.85 -7.91 -33.94
CA PHE A 428 -29.80 -9.11 -34.79
C PHE A 428 -30.26 -10.32 -33.98
#